data_22a7b108e8829e4fde1be26132d860ab
#
_entry.id   22a7b108e8829e4fde1be26132d860ab
#
_cell.length_a   1.000
_cell.length_b   1.000
_cell.length_c   1.000
_cell.angle_alpha   90.00
_cell.angle_beta   90.00
_cell.angle_gamma   90.00
#
_symmetry.space_group_name_H-M   'P 1'
#
loop_
_entity.id
_entity.type
_entity.pdbx_description
1 polymer ?
#
loop_
_entity_poly.entity_id
_entity_poly.type
_entity_poly.pdbx_seq_one_letter_code
_entity_poly.pdbx_strand_id
1 'polypeptide(L)'
;LWKLGQLKAGDKVKFVPIRYEQAAELNQTYHHMLSTEHLNDVQFGQSFYAEFDSLNDAVLDRLDGQDHTPNVVYRPAGNNYMLVEYGELVLDLNLRFRIHALMQWVKDQNIIGIIDLTPGIRSLQIHYDSLKLDQQNLLNLLKQAETELPDVTEMQVPSRTVYLPLAWEDSQTQLATDRYMQTVRPDAPWCPDNIEFIRRINGLKDKQAVKDVVYNANYLVMGLGDVYLGAPVATPLDPRQRLVTTKYNPARTWTPENAVGIGGAYMCVYGMEGPGGYQFVGRTTQMWSRYRRNADFEQGKPWLLRFFDQIKFYEVSETELMQMREDFKAGRLKLRIEEGVLNLKEYNQFLSDNAETISSFKATQQANFDAERRRWHEAGLAEYVSESLDAVDEGETVIIPDGGCAVESHMPGSIWKIECQSGDIVEEGATLAVIEAM
;
A
#
# COMPACT_ATOMS: atom_id res chain seq x y z
N LEU A 1 -12.41 8.35 16.43
CA LEU A 1 -12.32 6.87 16.30
C LEU A 1 -12.58 6.16 17.62
N TRP A 2 -11.99 6.60 18.76
CA TRP A 2 -12.16 5.91 20.06
C TRP A 2 -13.62 5.76 20.51
N LYS A 3 -14.49 6.73 20.18
CA LYS A 3 -15.94 6.64 20.47
C LYS A 3 -16.61 5.51 19.68
N LEU A 4 -16.17 5.28 18.42
CA LEU A 4 -16.70 4.19 17.60
C LEU A 4 -16.36 2.81 18.18
N GLY A 5 -15.21 2.69 18.83
CA GLY A 5 -14.81 1.46 19.52
C GLY A 5 -15.63 1.11 20.75
N GLN A 6 -16.52 2.00 21.20
CA GLN A 6 -17.43 1.76 22.34
C GLN A 6 -18.86 1.39 21.90
N LEU A 7 -19.11 1.35 20.60
CA LEU A 7 -20.41 0.98 20.05
C LEU A 7 -20.61 -0.53 20.10
N LYS A 8 -21.83 -0.95 20.30
CA LYS A 8 -22.27 -2.35 20.22
C LYS A 8 -23.36 -2.51 19.16
N ALA A 9 -23.64 -3.74 18.79
CA ALA A 9 -24.70 -4.05 17.85
C ALA A 9 -26.04 -3.45 18.32
N GLY A 10 -26.76 -2.78 17.42
CA GLY A 10 -28.01 -2.09 17.68
C GLY A 10 -27.88 -0.61 18.06
N ASP A 11 -26.67 -0.10 18.34
CA ASP A 11 -26.47 1.32 18.57
C ASP A 11 -26.68 2.12 17.28
N LYS A 12 -27.32 3.27 17.41
CA LYS A 12 -27.56 4.18 16.28
C LYS A 12 -26.58 5.33 16.31
N VAL A 13 -25.90 5.56 15.18
CA VAL A 13 -24.93 6.63 15.02
C VAL A 13 -25.41 7.61 13.96
N LYS A 14 -25.26 8.91 14.24
CA LYS A 14 -25.47 9.97 13.26
C LYS A 14 -24.16 10.75 13.12
N PHE A 15 -23.61 10.78 11.89
CA PHE A 15 -22.49 11.66 11.57
C PHE A 15 -23.03 13.05 11.23
N VAL A 16 -22.44 14.07 11.86
CA VAL A 16 -22.76 15.46 11.60
C VAL A 16 -21.51 16.11 11.02
N PRO A 17 -21.54 16.61 9.77
CA PRO A 17 -20.42 17.33 9.20
C PRO A 17 -20.26 18.68 9.93
N ILE A 18 -19.00 19.06 10.17
CA ILE A 18 -18.64 20.35 10.79
C ILE A 18 -17.51 20.99 9.99
N ARG A 19 -17.36 22.31 10.09
CA ARG A 19 -16.25 23.04 9.46
C ARG A 19 -14.93 22.74 10.18
N TYR A 20 -13.82 22.92 9.47
CA TYR A 20 -12.49 22.71 10.04
C TYR A 20 -12.25 23.53 11.32
N GLU A 21 -12.63 24.82 11.31
CA GLU A 21 -12.45 25.74 12.44
C GLU A 21 -13.20 25.24 13.69
N GLN A 22 -14.41 24.73 13.50
CA GLN A 22 -15.19 24.12 14.58
C GLN A 22 -14.54 22.84 15.11
N ALA A 23 -13.97 22.01 14.20
CA ALA A 23 -13.26 20.79 14.62
C ALA A 23 -11.97 21.15 15.39
N ALA A 24 -11.24 22.17 14.98
CA ALA A 24 -10.05 22.67 15.66
C ALA A 24 -10.38 23.21 17.07
N GLU A 25 -11.43 24.03 17.18
CA GLU A 25 -11.91 24.56 18.46
C GLU A 25 -12.34 23.44 19.43
N LEU A 26 -13.12 22.47 18.94
CA LEU A 26 -13.51 21.31 19.73
C LEU A 26 -12.30 20.51 20.21
N ASN A 27 -11.29 20.33 19.35
CA ASN A 27 -10.07 19.62 19.69
C ASN A 27 -9.27 20.38 20.78
N GLN A 28 -9.12 21.70 20.64
CA GLN A 28 -8.48 22.55 21.65
C GLN A 28 -9.21 22.49 22.99
N THR A 29 -10.53 22.62 22.98
CA THR A 29 -11.38 22.52 24.18
C THR A 29 -11.21 21.17 24.85
N TYR A 30 -11.23 20.08 24.08
CA TYR A 30 -11.04 18.73 24.60
C TYR A 30 -9.66 18.54 25.27
N HIS A 31 -8.62 19.02 24.64
CA HIS A 31 -7.27 18.97 25.21
C HIS A 31 -7.11 19.85 26.46
N HIS A 32 -7.75 21.02 26.47
CA HIS A 32 -7.77 21.89 27.65
C HIS A 32 -8.45 21.19 28.84
N MET A 33 -9.61 20.55 28.61
CA MET A 33 -10.29 19.78 29.64
C MET A 33 -9.42 18.66 30.22
N LEU A 34 -8.73 17.91 29.35
CA LEU A 34 -7.85 16.83 29.80
C LEU A 34 -6.64 17.35 30.62
N SER A 35 -6.14 18.55 30.30
CA SER A 35 -4.97 19.12 30.98
C SER A 35 -5.29 19.80 32.31
N THR A 36 -6.54 20.29 32.49
CA THR A 36 -6.95 21.05 33.65
C THR A 36 -7.79 20.25 34.68
N GLU A 37 -8.21 19.03 34.30
CA GLU A 37 -9.12 18.18 35.09
C GLU A 37 -10.49 18.85 35.45
N HIS A 38 -10.75 20.02 34.85
CA HIS A 38 -12.02 20.75 35.04
C HIS A 38 -13.05 20.34 33.99
N LEU A 39 -13.81 19.27 34.28
CA LEU A 39 -14.90 18.77 33.43
C LEU A 39 -16.15 19.67 33.41
N ASN A 40 -16.30 20.59 34.37
CA ASN A 40 -17.52 21.34 34.57
C ASN A 40 -17.64 22.64 33.78
N ASP A 41 -16.57 23.13 33.19
CA ASP A 41 -16.51 24.45 32.52
C ASP A 41 -16.79 24.39 31.02
N VAL A 42 -17.01 23.20 30.47
CA VAL A 42 -17.23 23.03 29.02
C VAL A 42 -18.72 22.76 28.75
N GLN A 43 -19.37 23.74 28.18
CA GLN A 43 -20.73 23.58 27.65
C GLN A 43 -20.63 22.92 26.26
N PHE A 44 -20.82 21.61 26.19
CA PHE A 44 -21.04 20.86 24.92
C PHE A 44 -22.44 21.09 24.33
N GLY A 45 -23.09 22.18 24.67
CA GLY A 45 -24.55 22.36 24.54
C GLY A 45 -25.05 23.07 23.29
N GLN A 46 -24.21 23.40 22.33
CA GLN A 46 -24.73 23.92 21.05
C GLN A 46 -24.67 22.80 20.00
N SER A 47 -25.86 22.45 19.46
CA SER A 47 -25.95 21.56 18.32
C SER A 47 -25.18 22.19 17.12
N PHE A 48 -24.03 21.63 16.79
CA PHE A 48 -23.25 22.03 15.64
C PHE A 48 -23.98 21.53 14.38
N TYR A 49 -24.91 22.31 13.88
CA TYR A 49 -25.46 22.14 12.54
C TYR A 49 -24.76 23.16 11.65
N ALA A 50 -23.80 22.69 10.86
CA ALA A 50 -23.31 23.49 9.77
C ALA A 50 -24.31 23.36 8.60
N GLU A 51 -24.96 24.46 8.20
CA GLU A 51 -25.53 24.53 6.87
C GLU A 51 -24.36 24.55 5.88
N PHE A 52 -24.20 23.47 5.12
CA PHE A 52 -23.23 23.41 4.03
C PHE A 52 -23.89 23.98 2.79
N ASP A 53 -23.58 25.19 2.43
CA ASP A 53 -24.04 25.84 1.18
C ASP A 53 -23.51 25.17 -0.08
N SER A 54 -22.47 24.39 0.04
CA SER A 54 -21.97 23.44 -0.96
C SER A 54 -20.86 22.60 -0.34
N LEU A 55 -20.73 21.35 -0.74
CA LEU A 55 -19.50 20.54 -0.58
C LEU A 55 -18.44 21.14 -1.52
N ASN A 56 -18.08 22.39 -1.29
CA ASN A 56 -17.09 23.07 -2.09
C ASN A 56 -15.74 22.43 -1.80
N ASP A 57 -15.19 21.96 -2.88
CA ASP A 57 -13.81 21.70 -3.14
C ASP A 57 -12.99 21.42 -1.86
N ALA A 58 -12.71 20.15 -1.58
CA ALA A 58 -11.73 19.79 -0.56
C ALA A 58 -10.32 20.27 -0.97
N VAL A 59 -10.22 21.53 -1.36
CA VAL A 59 -9.01 22.23 -1.81
C VAL A 59 -8.88 23.53 -1.03
N LEU A 60 -7.73 23.66 -0.33
CA LEU A 60 -7.42 24.87 0.41
C LEU A 60 -6.89 25.97 -0.52
N ASP A 61 -6.03 25.60 -1.47
CA ASP A 61 -5.45 26.53 -2.43
C ASP A 61 -4.86 25.79 -3.64
N ARG A 62 -4.59 26.56 -4.71
CA ARG A 62 -3.94 26.10 -5.94
C ARG A 62 -2.88 27.10 -6.35
N LEU A 63 -1.75 26.59 -6.84
CA LEU A 63 -0.76 27.40 -7.54
C LEU A 63 -0.61 26.84 -8.94
N ASP A 64 -0.80 27.72 -9.93
CA ASP A 64 -0.56 27.37 -11.33
C ASP A 64 0.94 27.25 -11.58
N GLY A 65 1.33 26.19 -12.27
CA GLY A 65 2.70 25.97 -12.67
C GLY A 65 3.15 27.06 -13.69
N GLN A 66 4.41 27.43 -13.61
CA GLN A 66 5.04 28.34 -14.55
C GLN A 66 6.29 27.70 -15.14
N ASP A 67 6.47 27.82 -16.46
CA ASP A 67 7.61 27.31 -17.22
C ASP A 67 7.93 25.82 -16.94
N HIS A 68 8.76 25.53 -15.93
CA HIS A 68 9.21 24.18 -15.59
C HIS A 68 8.69 23.70 -14.22
N THR A 69 7.78 24.45 -13.59
CA THR A 69 7.18 24.06 -12.31
C THR A 69 5.79 23.46 -12.52
N PRO A 70 5.47 22.33 -11.86
CA PRO A 70 4.13 21.74 -11.95
C PRO A 70 3.09 22.56 -11.20
N ASN A 71 1.82 22.41 -11.57
CA ASN A 71 0.71 22.88 -10.74
C ASN A 71 0.79 22.27 -9.35
N VAL A 72 0.39 23.01 -8.33
CA VAL A 72 0.34 22.55 -6.94
C VAL A 72 -1.07 22.66 -6.40
N VAL A 73 -1.55 21.64 -5.70
CA VAL A 73 -2.85 21.63 -5.04
C VAL A 73 -2.67 21.28 -3.58
N TYR A 74 -3.20 22.11 -2.69
CA TYR A 74 -3.21 21.90 -1.25
C TYR A 74 -4.57 21.43 -0.79
N ARG A 75 -4.64 20.30 -0.07
CA ARG A 75 -5.89 19.73 0.41
C ARG A 75 -5.84 19.45 1.91
N PRO A 76 -6.93 19.66 2.65
CA PRO A 76 -7.05 19.12 3.98
C PRO A 76 -7.24 17.59 3.90
N ALA A 77 -6.62 16.87 4.81
CA ALA A 77 -6.80 15.42 4.95
C ALA A 77 -7.19 15.10 6.40
N GLY A 78 -8.32 15.67 6.87
CA GLY A 78 -8.71 15.74 8.27
C GLY A 78 -8.11 16.96 8.97
N ASN A 79 -8.19 17.01 10.30
CA ASN A 79 -7.76 18.19 11.06
C ASN A 79 -6.26 18.21 11.44
N ASN A 80 -5.54 17.12 11.24
CA ASN A 80 -4.10 17.01 11.58
C ASN A 80 -3.23 16.62 10.38
N TYR A 81 -3.80 16.62 9.17
CA TYR A 81 -3.05 16.26 7.96
C TYR A 81 -3.33 17.25 6.84
N MET A 82 -2.28 17.55 6.08
CA MET A 82 -2.36 18.30 4.83
C MET A 82 -1.70 17.51 3.72
N LEU A 83 -2.36 17.44 2.57
CA LEU A 83 -1.85 16.82 1.35
C LEU A 83 -1.42 17.89 0.37
N VAL A 84 -0.19 17.83 -0.10
CA VAL A 84 0.35 18.65 -1.20
C VAL A 84 0.48 17.76 -2.42
N GLU A 85 -0.15 18.12 -3.52
CA GLU A 85 -0.12 17.36 -4.78
C GLU A 85 0.50 18.19 -5.90
N TYR A 86 1.36 17.55 -6.70
CA TYR A 86 2.04 18.16 -7.84
C TYR A 86 1.57 17.55 -9.17
N GLY A 87 1.31 18.41 -10.15
CA GLY A 87 1.08 18.02 -11.54
C GLY A 87 -0.06 17.02 -11.76
N GLU A 88 -0.01 16.36 -12.90
CA GLU A 88 -1.01 15.38 -13.31
C GLU A 88 -0.84 14.02 -12.61
N LEU A 89 -1.88 13.18 -12.67
CA LEU A 89 -1.87 11.82 -12.10
C LEU A 89 -1.06 10.86 -12.99
N VAL A 90 0.24 11.07 -13.04
CA VAL A 90 1.18 10.29 -13.85
C VAL A 90 2.37 9.80 -13.00
N LEU A 91 2.97 8.70 -13.44
CA LEU A 91 4.20 8.18 -12.85
C LEU A 91 5.39 8.92 -13.47
N ASP A 92 5.80 10.01 -12.82
CA ASP A 92 6.92 10.86 -13.22
C ASP A 92 7.91 11.06 -12.06
N LEU A 93 9.19 10.74 -12.31
CA LEU A 93 10.23 10.91 -11.30
C LEU A 93 10.52 12.39 -11.01
N ASN A 94 10.32 13.29 -11.96
CA ASN A 94 10.48 14.73 -11.71
C ASN A 94 9.55 15.20 -10.58
N LEU A 95 8.30 14.72 -10.56
CA LEU A 95 7.37 15.00 -9.46
C LEU A 95 7.86 14.39 -8.14
N ARG A 96 8.41 13.17 -8.19
CA ARG A 96 8.95 12.52 -6.97
C ARG A 96 10.18 13.27 -6.41
N PHE A 97 11.03 13.81 -7.28
CA PHE A 97 12.15 14.65 -6.87
C PHE A 97 11.66 15.99 -6.30
N ARG A 98 10.62 16.59 -6.87
CA ARG A 98 9.99 17.80 -6.31
C ARG A 98 9.45 17.55 -4.90
N ILE A 99 8.77 16.42 -4.67
CA ILE A 99 8.33 15.98 -3.34
C ILE A 99 9.53 15.84 -2.39
N HIS A 100 10.64 15.29 -2.86
CA HIS A 100 11.83 15.15 -2.04
C HIS A 100 12.42 16.51 -1.66
N ALA A 101 12.49 17.44 -2.59
CA ALA A 101 12.94 18.81 -2.33
C ALA A 101 12.05 19.49 -1.26
N LEU A 102 10.71 19.39 -1.39
CA LEU A 102 9.79 19.92 -0.40
C LEU A 102 9.99 19.28 0.97
N MET A 103 10.15 17.94 1.02
CA MET A 103 10.44 17.23 2.28
C MET A 103 11.72 17.75 2.96
N GLN A 104 12.79 17.97 2.21
CA GLN A 104 14.04 18.49 2.76
C GLN A 104 13.83 19.91 3.26
N TRP A 105 13.20 20.79 2.48
CA TRP A 105 12.89 22.14 2.89
C TRP A 105 12.11 22.17 4.22
N VAL A 106 11.02 21.38 4.34
CA VAL A 106 10.22 21.32 5.58
C VAL A 106 11.05 20.82 6.77
N LYS A 107 11.93 19.83 6.57
CA LYS A 107 12.83 19.34 7.61
C LYS A 107 13.85 20.39 8.06
N ASP A 108 14.45 21.11 7.12
CA ASP A 108 15.47 22.10 7.38
C ASP A 108 14.90 23.32 8.14
N GLN A 109 13.62 23.64 7.93
CA GLN A 109 12.93 24.71 8.68
C GLN A 109 12.66 24.36 10.14
N ASN A 110 12.74 23.08 10.55
CA ASN A 110 12.48 22.63 11.93
C ASN A 110 11.14 23.17 12.49
N ILE A 111 10.07 23.16 11.67
CA ILE A 111 8.77 23.75 11.99
C ILE A 111 8.16 23.06 13.21
N ILE A 112 7.93 23.82 14.27
CA ILE A 112 7.26 23.29 15.48
C ILE A 112 5.83 22.90 15.12
N GLY A 113 5.45 21.67 15.47
CA GLY A 113 4.12 21.13 15.17
C GLY A 113 4.09 20.15 14.01
N ILE A 114 5.15 20.04 13.18
CA ILE A 114 5.27 18.93 12.22
C ILE A 114 5.62 17.66 12.96
N ILE A 115 4.83 16.59 12.73
CA ILE A 115 4.99 15.28 13.38
C ILE A 115 5.66 14.29 12.43
N ASP A 116 5.15 14.19 11.18
CA ASP A 116 5.66 13.25 10.18
C ASP A 116 5.43 13.73 8.75
N LEU A 117 6.26 13.23 7.83
CA LEU A 117 6.21 13.53 6.40
C LEU A 117 6.18 12.22 5.61
N THR A 118 5.07 11.94 4.94
CA THR A 118 4.88 10.73 4.15
C THR A 118 4.84 11.06 2.66
N PRO A 119 5.91 10.77 1.90
CA PRO A 119 5.94 11.04 0.47
C PRO A 119 5.19 9.97 -0.34
N GLY A 120 4.39 10.41 -1.28
CA GLY A 120 3.89 9.64 -2.41
C GLY A 120 4.75 9.87 -3.66
N ILE A 121 4.23 9.49 -4.83
CA ILE A 121 4.92 9.66 -6.12
C ILE A 121 4.88 11.13 -6.56
N ARG A 122 3.72 11.77 -6.43
CA ARG A 122 3.47 13.17 -6.79
C ARG A 122 2.83 13.99 -5.65
N SER A 123 2.83 13.44 -4.42
CA SER A 123 2.19 14.08 -3.28
C SER A 123 3.03 13.93 -2.02
N LEU A 124 2.87 14.87 -1.10
CA LEU A 124 3.40 14.82 0.25
C LEU A 124 2.26 14.94 1.24
N GLN A 125 2.08 13.94 2.08
CA GLN A 125 1.19 14.04 3.24
C GLN A 125 2.00 14.53 4.44
N ILE A 126 1.53 15.60 5.04
CA ILE A 126 2.14 16.25 6.20
C ILE A 126 1.23 16.00 7.39
N HIS A 127 1.74 15.27 8.39
CA HIS A 127 1.09 15.11 9.69
C HIS A 127 1.57 16.22 10.61
N TYR A 128 0.65 17.00 11.15
CA TYR A 128 0.97 18.11 12.05
C TYR A 128 0.06 18.14 13.28
N ASP A 129 0.54 18.75 14.35
CA ASP A 129 -0.21 19.00 15.58
C ASP A 129 -0.98 20.32 15.43
N SER A 130 -2.27 20.24 15.18
CA SER A 130 -3.14 21.42 15.00
C SER A 130 -3.26 22.31 16.26
N LEU A 131 -2.81 21.83 17.42
CA LEU A 131 -2.72 22.65 18.64
C LEU A 131 -1.48 23.56 18.67
N LYS A 132 -0.45 23.25 17.88
CA LYS A 132 0.81 24.01 17.81
C LYS A 132 0.99 24.77 16.50
N LEU A 133 0.42 24.25 15.43
CA LEU A 133 0.52 24.82 14.07
C LEU A 133 -0.86 24.77 13.45
N ASP A 134 -1.47 25.93 13.22
CA ASP A 134 -2.76 25.98 12.53
C ASP A 134 -2.62 25.75 11.03
N GLN A 135 -3.72 25.35 10.41
CA GLN A 135 -3.75 24.96 9.00
C GLN A 135 -3.35 26.10 8.06
N GLN A 136 -3.77 27.33 8.36
CA GLN A 136 -3.48 28.48 7.49
C GLN A 136 -2.00 28.85 7.54
N ASN A 137 -1.38 28.80 8.72
CA ASN A 137 0.06 29.04 8.87
C ASN A 137 0.86 27.95 8.16
N LEU A 138 0.46 26.68 8.27
CA LEU A 138 1.10 25.59 7.50
C LEU A 138 0.96 25.84 5.99
N LEU A 139 -0.23 26.19 5.50
CA LEU A 139 -0.46 26.50 4.10
C LEU A 139 0.44 27.65 3.61
N ASN A 140 0.57 28.73 4.40
CA ASN A 140 1.42 29.86 4.05
C ASN A 140 2.91 29.47 3.97
N LEU A 141 3.39 28.64 4.92
CA LEU A 141 4.75 28.11 4.88
C LEU A 141 5.01 27.24 3.65
N LEU A 142 4.06 26.40 3.27
CA LEU A 142 4.20 25.57 2.07
C LEU A 142 4.16 26.37 0.79
N LYS A 143 3.37 27.44 0.72
CA LYS A 143 3.39 28.39 -0.42
C LYS A 143 4.71 29.16 -0.49
N GLN A 144 5.29 29.53 0.65
CA GLN A 144 6.64 30.11 0.71
C GLN A 144 7.67 29.10 0.19
N ALA A 145 7.59 27.82 0.60
CA ALA A 145 8.47 26.77 0.12
C ALA A 145 8.54 26.73 -1.41
N GLU A 146 7.39 26.87 -2.11
CA GLU A 146 7.35 26.82 -3.57
C GLU A 146 8.20 27.93 -4.24
N THR A 147 8.41 29.05 -3.56
CA THR A 147 9.28 30.13 -4.06
C THR A 147 10.76 29.91 -3.76
N GLU A 148 11.08 29.01 -2.83
CA GLU A 148 12.44 28.75 -2.34
C GLU A 148 13.00 27.40 -2.82
N LEU A 149 12.14 26.49 -3.32
CA LEU A 149 12.59 25.19 -3.80
C LEU A 149 13.51 25.35 -5.02
N PRO A 150 14.62 24.56 -5.05
CA PRO A 150 15.54 24.59 -6.19
C PRO A 150 14.88 24.00 -7.45
N ASP A 151 15.51 24.29 -8.59
CA ASP A 151 15.25 23.52 -9.81
C ASP A 151 15.70 22.09 -9.59
N VAL A 152 14.76 21.14 -9.69
CA VAL A 152 15.02 19.73 -9.44
C VAL A 152 15.70 19.01 -10.61
N THR A 153 15.74 19.63 -11.80
CA THR A 153 16.25 18.97 -13.03
C THR A 153 17.72 18.54 -12.91
N GLU A 154 18.52 19.28 -12.14
CA GLU A 154 19.94 18.97 -11.87
C GLU A 154 20.14 18.20 -10.55
N MET A 155 19.05 17.82 -9.88
CA MET A 155 19.14 17.21 -8.55
C MET A 155 19.74 15.81 -8.62
N GLN A 156 20.58 15.52 -7.62
CA GLN A 156 21.15 14.21 -7.36
C GLN A 156 20.76 13.75 -5.94
N VAL A 157 20.46 12.47 -5.79
CA VAL A 157 20.13 11.87 -4.50
C VAL A 157 20.97 10.63 -4.25
N PRO A 158 21.38 10.34 -2.99
CA PRO A 158 21.96 9.06 -2.64
C PRO A 158 21.03 7.91 -3.05
N SER A 159 21.57 6.89 -3.69
CA SER A 159 20.79 5.77 -4.22
C SER A 159 21.65 4.50 -4.13
N ARG A 160 21.26 3.59 -3.21
CA ARG A 160 21.92 2.29 -3.08
C ARG A 160 21.30 1.30 -4.06
N THR A 161 22.11 0.38 -4.59
CA THR A 161 21.61 -0.80 -5.28
C THR A 161 21.60 -1.97 -4.29
N VAL A 162 20.40 -2.47 -3.96
CA VAL A 162 20.19 -3.59 -3.05
C VAL A 162 19.87 -4.84 -3.87
N TYR A 163 20.73 -5.84 -3.81
CA TYR A 163 20.56 -7.09 -4.53
C TYR A 163 19.79 -8.08 -3.66
N LEU A 164 18.65 -8.54 -4.15
CA LEU A 164 17.76 -9.44 -3.42
C LEU A 164 17.58 -10.78 -4.12
N PRO A 165 17.65 -11.91 -3.40
CA PRO A 165 17.30 -13.20 -3.97
C PRO A 165 15.79 -13.23 -4.30
N LEU A 166 15.40 -13.84 -5.39
CA LEU A 166 14.01 -14.06 -5.76
C LEU A 166 13.81 -15.51 -6.22
N ALA A 167 13.00 -16.27 -5.49
CA ALA A 167 12.49 -17.54 -5.95
C ALA A 167 11.24 -17.30 -6.80
N TRP A 168 11.35 -17.62 -8.08
CA TRP A 168 10.30 -17.45 -9.07
C TRP A 168 9.18 -18.47 -8.85
N GLU A 169 7.91 -18.05 -8.94
CA GLU A 169 6.73 -18.94 -8.77
C GLU A 169 6.81 -19.79 -7.49
N ASP A 170 7.24 -19.19 -6.37
CA ASP A 170 7.38 -19.84 -5.06
C ASP A 170 6.08 -20.55 -4.62
N SER A 171 6.20 -21.74 -4.02
CA SER A 171 5.07 -22.60 -3.64
C SER A 171 4.07 -21.92 -2.69
N GLN A 172 4.53 -21.01 -1.81
CA GLN A 172 3.64 -20.27 -0.90
C GLN A 172 2.81 -19.22 -1.64
N THR A 173 3.33 -18.62 -2.71
CA THR A 173 2.54 -17.72 -3.56
C THR A 173 1.51 -18.48 -4.37
N GLN A 174 1.82 -19.69 -4.83
CA GLN A 174 0.84 -20.56 -5.47
C GLN A 174 -0.24 -20.98 -4.48
N LEU A 175 0.13 -21.41 -3.28
CA LEU A 175 -0.83 -21.75 -2.23
C LEU A 175 -1.79 -20.58 -1.92
N ALA A 176 -1.29 -19.34 -1.89
CA ALA A 176 -2.14 -18.17 -1.66
C ALA A 176 -3.13 -17.94 -2.81
N THR A 177 -2.74 -18.21 -4.05
CA THR A 177 -3.61 -18.15 -5.22
C THR A 177 -4.69 -19.23 -5.19
N ASP A 178 -4.31 -20.48 -4.85
CA ASP A 178 -5.22 -21.62 -4.73
C ASP A 178 -6.27 -21.38 -3.63
N ARG A 179 -5.83 -20.89 -2.48
CA ARG A 179 -6.70 -20.48 -1.38
C ARG A 179 -7.71 -19.42 -1.82
N TYR A 180 -7.24 -18.39 -2.50
CA TYR A 180 -8.11 -17.33 -2.98
C TYR A 180 -9.21 -17.87 -3.91
N MET A 181 -8.86 -18.74 -4.82
CA MET A 181 -9.85 -19.38 -5.72
C MET A 181 -10.87 -20.23 -4.96
N GLN A 182 -10.45 -20.90 -3.89
CA GLN A 182 -11.33 -21.77 -3.10
C GLN A 182 -12.28 -20.98 -2.19
N THR A 183 -11.82 -19.84 -1.63
CA THR A 183 -12.53 -19.19 -0.53
C THR A 183 -13.08 -17.80 -0.87
N VAL A 184 -12.60 -17.16 -1.94
CA VAL A 184 -12.98 -15.78 -2.27
C VAL A 184 -13.61 -15.68 -3.65
N ARG A 185 -12.86 -16.03 -4.71
CA ARG A 185 -13.33 -15.87 -6.09
C ARG A 185 -12.73 -16.93 -7.01
N PRO A 186 -13.49 -17.99 -7.34
CA PRO A 186 -12.99 -19.10 -8.15
C PRO A 186 -12.76 -18.75 -9.63
N ASP A 187 -13.49 -17.76 -10.16
CA ASP A 187 -13.50 -17.34 -11.57
C ASP A 187 -12.67 -16.08 -11.85
N ALA A 188 -11.79 -15.70 -10.92
CA ALA A 188 -10.98 -14.49 -11.06
C ALA A 188 -10.11 -14.50 -12.32
N PRO A 189 -10.13 -13.43 -13.17
CA PRO A 189 -9.42 -13.41 -14.46
C PRO A 189 -7.89 -13.57 -14.37
N TRP A 190 -7.31 -13.31 -13.21
CA TRP A 190 -5.88 -13.43 -12.93
C TRP A 190 -5.49 -14.78 -12.34
N CYS A 191 -6.44 -15.66 -12.12
CA CYS A 191 -6.23 -17.01 -11.61
C CYS A 191 -6.37 -18.06 -12.73
N PRO A 192 -5.79 -19.25 -12.56
CA PRO A 192 -4.95 -19.71 -11.44
C PRO A 192 -3.48 -19.27 -11.52
N ASP A 193 -3.08 -18.57 -12.56
CA ASP A 193 -1.69 -18.29 -12.92
C ASP A 193 -1.44 -16.79 -13.09
N ASN A 194 -0.88 -16.16 -12.06
CA ASN A 194 -0.59 -14.74 -12.07
C ASN A 194 0.44 -14.33 -13.13
N ILE A 195 1.43 -15.20 -13.43
CA ILE A 195 2.44 -14.91 -14.44
C ILE A 195 1.81 -14.89 -15.84
N GLU A 196 0.95 -15.87 -16.13
CA GLU A 196 0.21 -15.89 -17.39
C GLU A 196 -0.71 -14.66 -17.51
N PHE A 197 -1.33 -14.24 -16.42
CA PHE A 197 -2.13 -13.03 -16.41
C PHE A 197 -1.26 -11.77 -16.69
N ILE A 198 -0.09 -11.64 -16.02
CA ILE A 198 0.85 -10.55 -16.27
C ILE A 198 1.30 -10.56 -17.73
N ARG A 199 1.59 -11.73 -18.29
CA ARG A 199 1.94 -11.89 -19.70
C ARG A 199 0.87 -11.31 -20.63
N ARG A 200 -0.38 -11.76 -20.44
CA ARG A 200 -1.50 -11.38 -21.31
C ARG A 200 -1.81 -9.90 -21.27
N ILE A 201 -1.94 -9.34 -20.06
CA ILE A 201 -2.35 -7.94 -19.88
C ILE A 201 -1.29 -6.95 -20.38
N ASN A 202 0.00 -7.38 -20.45
CA ASN A 202 1.11 -6.57 -20.96
C ASN A 202 1.47 -6.89 -22.43
N GLY A 203 0.83 -7.87 -23.07
CA GLY A 203 1.10 -8.26 -24.45
C GLY A 203 2.46 -8.91 -24.67
N LEU A 204 3.00 -9.58 -23.65
CA LEU A 204 4.29 -10.26 -23.76
C LEU A 204 4.14 -11.61 -24.47
N LYS A 205 5.20 -12.05 -25.17
CA LYS A 205 5.16 -13.25 -26.02
C LYS A 205 4.95 -14.55 -25.23
N ASP A 206 5.59 -14.69 -24.07
CA ASP A 206 5.58 -15.87 -23.23
C ASP A 206 5.90 -15.53 -21.76
N LYS A 207 5.75 -16.50 -20.85
CA LYS A 207 6.08 -16.34 -19.42
C LYS A 207 7.57 -16.04 -19.18
N GLN A 208 8.45 -16.56 -20.05
CA GLN A 208 9.88 -16.28 -19.95
C GLN A 208 10.15 -14.78 -20.15
N ALA A 209 9.44 -14.12 -21.05
CA ALA A 209 9.54 -12.68 -21.23
C ALA A 209 9.11 -11.88 -19.99
N VAL A 210 8.12 -12.37 -19.21
CA VAL A 210 7.78 -11.77 -17.91
C VAL A 210 8.95 -11.90 -16.94
N LYS A 211 9.51 -13.12 -16.83
CA LYS A 211 10.65 -13.41 -15.97
C LYS A 211 11.87 -12.55 -16.33
N ASP A 212 12.19 -12.47 -17.61
CA ASP A 212 13.31 -11.65 -18.11
C ASP A 212 13.14 -10.18 -17.74
N VAL A 213 11.93 -9.62 -17.88
CA VAL A 213 11.65 -8.24 -17.48
C VAL A 213 11.86 -8.06 -15.98
N VAL A 214 11.33 -8.97 -15.15
CA VAL A 214 11.42 -8.83 -13.68
C VAL A 214 12.88 -8.89 -13.20
N TYR A 215 13.69 -9.80 -13.73
CA TYR A 215 15.09 -9.95 -13.30
C TYR A 215 16.04 -8.90 -13.90
N ASN A 216 15.73 -8.37 -15.09
CA ASN A 216 16.55 -7.33 -15.71
C ASN A 216 16.19 -5.92 -15.25
N ALA A 217 15.02 -5.73 -14.62
CA ALA A 217 14.58 -4.44 -14.16
C ALA A 217 15.41 -3.93 -12.96
N ASN A 218 15.60 -2.62 -12.94
CA ASN A 218 16.15 -1.91 -11.80
C ASN A 218 15.02 -1.11 -11.16
N TYR A 219 14.52 -1.57 -10.01
CA TYR A 219 13.34 -1.03 -9.36
C TYR A 219 13.70 0.09 -8.39
N LEU A 220 13.31 1.32 -8.69
CA LEU A 220 13.49 2.47 -7.82
C LEU A 220 12.43 2.49 -6.72
N VAL A 221 12.86 2.54 -5.46
CA VAL A 221 11.99 2.69 -4.28
C VAL A 221 11.53 4.14 -4.16
N MET A 222 10.28 4.38 -4.51
CA MET A 222 9.67 5.72 -4.50
C MET A 222 8.93 6.03 -3.22
N GLY A 223 8.45 5.00 -2.52
CA GLY A 223 7.74 5.08 -1.26
C GLY A 223 8.03 3.87 -0.37
N LEU A 224 7.79 4.01 0.93
CA LEU A 224 7.93 2.95 1.93
C LEU A 224 6.69 2.93 2.81
N GLY A 225 5.98 1.81 2.85
CA GLY A 225 4.75 1.65 3.62
C GLY A 225 3.49 1.53 2.76
N ASP A 226 3.55 0.75 1.67
CA ASP A 226 2.39 0.50 0.80
C ASP A 226 1.19 -0.06 1.59
N VAL A 227 1.38 -1.21 2.25
CA VAL A 227 0.41 -1.78 3.19
C VAL A 227 1.02 -1.87 4.58
N TYR A 228 2.31 -2.17 4.64
CA TYR A 228 3.09 -2.35 5.86
C TYR A 228 4.25 -1.38 5.91
N LEU A 229 4.60 -0.95 7.13
CA LEU A 229 5.73 -0.06 7.36
C LEU A 229 7.01 -0.64 6.75
N GLY A 230 7.67 0.16 5.89
CA GLY A 230 8.90 -0.22 5.21
C GLY A 230 8.73 -1.13 3.99
N ALA A 231 7.49 -1.53 3.63
CA ALA A 231 7.23 -2.21 2.37
C ALA A 231 7.46 -1.25 1.19
N PRO A 232 8.25 -1.63 0.17
CA PRO A 232 8.56 -0.74 -0.93
C PRO A 232 7.37 -0.56 -1.88
N VAL A 233 7.15 0.67 -2.32
CA VAL A 233 6.45 0.99 -3.56
C VAL A 233 7.54 1.32 -4.57
N ALA A 234 7.84 0.38 -5.46
CA ALA A 234 8.96 0.51 -6.38
C ALA A 234 8.52 0.36 -7.84
N THR A 235 9.23 1.03 -8.74
CA THR A 235 8.95 0.94 -10.18
C THR A 235 10.25 0.84 -10.96
N PRO A 236 10.30 0.11 -12.08
CA PRO A 236 11.46 0.10 -12.96
C PRO A 236 11.85 1.50 -13.44
N LEU A 237 13.14 1.81 -13.41
CA LEU A 237 13.68 3.05 -13.98
C LEU A 237 13.38 3.11 -15.47
N ASP A 238 13.61 2.05 -16.21
CA ASP A 238 13.24 1.97 -17.62
C ASP A 238 11.72 1.74 -17.77
N PRO A 239 10.99 2.69 -18.38
CA PRO A 239 9.55 2.53 -18.59
C PRO A 239 9.16 1.31 -19.41
N ARG A 240 10.04 0.74 -20.24
CA ARG A 240 9.79 -0.46 -21.03
C ARG A 240 9.80 -1.74 -20.19
N GLN A 241 10.25 -1.65 -18.95
CA GLN A 241 10.22 -2.75 -17.97
C GLN A 241 9.08 -2.61 -16.94
N ARG A 242 8.26 -1.57 -17.03
CA ARG A 242 7.12 -1.33 -16.14
C ARG A 242 5.95 -2.21 -16.55
N LEU A 243 5.86 -3.40 -15.97
CA LEU A 243 4.70 -4.25 -16.11
C LEU A 243 3.52 -3.64 -15.35
N VAL A 244 2.35 -3.64 -15.95
CA VAL A 244 1.10 -3.16 -15.35
C VAL A 244 0.16 -4.32 -15.09
N THR A 245 -0.57 -4.25 -13.98
CA THR A 245 -1.60 -5.23 -13.65
C THR A 245 -2.79 -4.56 -12.99
N THR A 246 -3.91 -5.27 -12.89
CA THR A 246 -4.95 -4.96 -11.91
C THR A 246 -4.64 -5.65 -10.60
N LYS A 247 -5.17 -5.13 -9.51
CA LYS A 247 -5.15 -5.82 -8.22
C LYS A 247 -6.20 -6.92 -8.16
N TYR A 248 -6.06 -7.86 -7.25
CA TYR A 248 -7.13 -8.79 -6.88
C TYR A 248 -8.35 -8.01 -6.39
N ASN A 249 -9.51 -8.39 -6.82
CA ASN A 249 -10.79 -7.83 -6.39
C ASN A 249 -11.84 -8.95 -6.21
N PRO A 250 -12.22 -9.27 -4.96
CA PRO A 250 -11.71 -8.76 -3.67
C PRO A 250 -10.22 -9.07 -3.45
N ALA A 251 -9.61 -8.43 -2.48
CA ALA A 251 -8.23 -8.75 -2.08
C ALA A 251 -8.15 -10.18 -1.49
N ARG A 252 -6.97 -10.80 -1.56
CA ARG A 252 -6.70 -12.05 -0.84
C ARG A 252 -6.76 -11.79 0.67
N THR A 253 -7.28 -12.75 1.42
CA THR A 253 -7.26 -12.73 2.89
C THR A 253 -5.88 -13.03 3.44
N TRP A 254 -5.08 -13.82 2.70
CA TRP A 254 -3.72 -14.18 3.09
C TRP A 254 -2.72 -14.02 1.94
N THR A 255 -1.58 -13.45 2.25
CA THR A 255 -0.40 -13.31 1.40
C THR A 255 0.81 -13.70 2.21
N PRO A 256 1.70 -14.59 1.74
CA PRO A 256 2.87 -15.00 2.49
C PRO A 256 3.85 -13.84 2.67
N GLU A 257 4.54 -13.81 3.81
CA GLU A 257 5.58 -12.80 4.05
C GLU A 257 6.66 -12.83 2.97
N ASN A 258 7.08 -11.64 2.56
CA ASN A 258 8.08 -11.39 1.53
C ASN A 258 7.71 -11.89 0.13
N ALA A 259 6.42 -12.14 -0.10
CA ALA A 259 5.93 -12.25 -1.48
C ALA A 259 6.24 -10.98 -2.27
N VAL A 260 6.67 -11.17 -3.51
CA VAL A 260 6.91 -10.10 -4.46
C VAL A 260 5.76 -10.07 -5.46
N GLY A 261 5.15 -8.91 -5.60
CA GLY A 261 4.00 -8.77 -6.48
C GLY A 261 3.98 -7.44 -7.24
N ILE A 262 3.20 -7.43 -8.32
CA ILE A 262 2.99 -6.24 -9.17
C ILE A 262 1.52 -5.83 -9.07
N GLY A 263 1.28 -4.57 -8.79
CA GLY A 263 -0.05 -3.97 -8.74
C GLY A 263 -0.06 -2.54 -9.29
N GLY A 264 -0.93 -2.27 -10.27
CA GLY A 264 -0.77 -1.08 -11.09
C GLY A 264 0.55 -1.15 -11.84
N ALA A 265 1.35 -0.12 -11.78
CA ALA A 265 2.71 -0.05 -12.35
C ALA A 265 3.81 -0.21 -11.28
N TYR A 266 3.48 -0.72 -10.12
CA TYR A 266 4.39 -0.81 -8.98
C TYR A 266 4.66 -2.24 -8.56
N MET A 267 5.88 -2.48 -8.13
CA MET A 267 6.31 -3.68 -7.44
C MET A 267 6.32 -3.41 -5.93
N CYS A 268 5.83 -4.38 -5.17
CA CYS A 268 5.88 -4.38 -3.72
C CYS A 268 6.48 -5.69 -3.21
N VAL A 269 7.13 -5.62 -2.06
CA VAL A 269 7.52 -6.79 -1.25
C VAL A 269 6.73 -6.74 0.05
N TYR A 270 5.92 -7.75 0.31
CA TYR A 270 5.10 -7.82 1.52
C TYR A 270 5.99 -8.06 2.74
N GLY A 271 5.97 -7.13 3.70
CA GLY A 271 6.85 -7.19 4.88
C GLY A 271 6.45 -8.26 5.90
N MET A 272 5.18 -8.67 5.91
CA MET A 272 4.61 -9.67 6.81
C MET A 272 3.43 -10.36 6.14
N GLU A 273 2.94 -11.44 6.74
CA GLU A 273 1.69 -12.09 6.32
C GLU A 273 0.49 -11.18 6.54
N GLY A 274 -0.47 -11.23 5.63
CA GLY A 274 -1.69 -10.44 5.72
C GLY A 274 -2.47 -10.37 4.41
N PRO A 275 -3.54 -9.59 4.34
CA PRO A 275 -4.30 -9.41 3.09
C PRO A 275 -3.44 -8.75 2.02
N GLY A 276 -3.76 -9.01 0.75
CA GLY A 276 -3.03 -8.42 -0.36
C GLY A 276 -3.71 -8.56 -1.70
N GLY A 277 -3.39 -7.65 -2.62
CA GLY A 277 -4.04 -7.58 -3.93
C GLY A 277 -3.10 -7.60 -5.13
N TYR A 278 -1.79 -7.62 -4.96
CA TYR A 278 -0.84 -7.61 -6.08
C TYR A 278 -0.70 -8.99 -6.71
N GLN A 279 -0.42 -9.01 -8.01
CA GLN A 279 -0.16 -10.23 -8.78
C GLN A 279 1.23 -10.75 -8.47
N PHE A 280 1.33 -12.00 -8.06
CA PHE A 280 2.59 -12.58 -7.63
C PHE A 280 3.57 -12.83 -8.79
N VAL A 281 4.87 -12.67 -8.48
CA VAL A 281 5.97 -13.12 -9.32
C VAL A 281 6.90 -14.11 -8.58
N GLY A 282 6.88 -14.13 -7.27
CA GLY A 282 7.69 -15.00 -6.45
C GLY A 282 7.83 -14.50 -5.02
N ARG A 283 8.87 -14.96 -4.32
CA ARG A 283 9.15 -14.57 -2.94
C ARG A 283 10.63 -14.26 -2.73
N THR A 284 10.91 -13.33 -1.81
CA THR A 284 12.28 -12.88 -1.50
C THR A 284 12.59 -12.99 0.00
N THR A 285 13.69 -12.37 0.44
CA THR A 285 14.07 -12.29 1.86
C THR A 285 13.38 -11.13 2.58
N GLN A 286 13.61 -10.99 3.88
CA GLN A 286 12.92 -10.02 4.71
C GLN A 286 13.28 -8.58 4.37
N MET A 287 12.22 -7.77 4.23
CA MET A 287 12.31 -6.32 4.09
C MET A 287 12.05 -5.61 5.43
N TRP A 288 11.44 -6.29 6.39
CA TRP A 288 11.01 -5.72 7.66
C TRP A 288 11.21 -6.72 8.81
N SER A 289 11.71 -6.25 9.96
CA SER A 289 11.84 -7.04 11.18
C SER A 289 11.81 -6.14 12.41
N ARG A 290 10.75 -6.25 13.20
CA ARG A 290 10.60 -5.45 14.42
C ARG A 290 11.55 -5.89 15.53
N TYR A 291 11.75 -7.20 15.67
CA TYR A 291 12.40 -7.79 16.83
C TYR A 291 13.81 -8.29 16.56
N ARG A 292 14.12 -8.63 15.31
CA ARG A 292 15.43 -9.16 14.91
C ARG A 292 16.00 -8.27 13.82
N ARG A 293 16.86 -7.35 14.22
CA ARG A 293 17.59 -6.46 13.32
C ARG A 293 18.96 -7.07 13.07
N ASN A 294 19.33 -7.21 11.83
CA ASN A 294 20.70 -7.51 11.45
C ASN A 294 21.42 -6.24 11.00
N ALA A 295 22.70 -6.35 10.63
CA ALA A 295 23.55 -5.20 10.28
C ALA A 295 23.07 -4.43 9.04
N ASP A 296 22.23 -5.04 8.19
CA ASP A 296 21.72 -4.39 6.99
C ASP A 296 20.53 -3.45 7.28
N PHE A 297 19.93 -3.53 8.49
CA PHE A 297 18.90 -2.61 8.97
C PHE A 297 19.53 -1.42 9.69
N GLU A 298 19.74 -0.34 8.97
CA GLU A 298 20.47 0.81 9.45
C GLU A 298 19.62 1.80 10.26
N GLN A 299 20.27 2.67 11.01
CA GLN A 299 19.67 3.75 11.80
C GLN A 299 18.61 3.25 12.82
N GLY A 300 18.71 2.01 13.26
CA GLY A 300 17.74 1.44 14.19
C GLY A 300 16.34 1.22 13.64
N LYS A 301 16.13 1.38 12.32
CA LYS A 301 14.84 1.16 11.67
C LYS A 301 14.54 -0.33 11.55
N PRO A 302 13.26 -0.74 11.67
CA PRO A 302 12.85 -2.13 11.50
C PRO A 302 12.67 -2.55 10.02
N TRP A 303 13.10 -1.72 9.05
CA TRP A 303 13.02 -2.01 7.62
C TRP A 303 14.37 -1.78 6.93
N LEU A 304 14.58 -2.52 5.83
CA LEU A 304 15.84 -2.59 5.08
C LEU A 304 16.04 -1.40 4.15
N LEU A 305 14.99 -1.03 3.42
CA LEU A 305 15.07 -0.13 2.28
C LEU A 305 14.99 1.34 2.68
N ARG A 306 15.52 2.21 1.81
CA ARG A 306 15.44 3.68 1.91
C ARG A 306 14.76 4.24 0.67
N PHE A 307 14.27 5.48 0.76
CA PHE A 307 13.85 6.21 -0.44
C PHE A 307 14.99 6.31 -1.45
N PHE A 308 14.68 6.13 -2.70
CA PHE A 308 15.61 6.09 -3.83
C PHE A 308 16.57 4.90 -3.85
N ASP A 309 16.47 3.92 -2.98
CA ASP A 309 17.15 2.65 -3.19
C ASP A 309 16.69 2.02 -4.52
N GLN A 310 17.58 1.28 -5.15
CA GLN A 310 17.30 0.51 -6.35
C GLN A 310 17.34 -0.97 -5.99
N ILE A 311 16.28 -1.71 -6.31
CA ILE A 311 16.24 -3.15 -6.07
C ILE A 311 16.60 -3.86 -7.39
N LYS A 312 17.55 -4.80 -7.31
CA LYS A 312 17.85 -5.77 -8.37
C LYS A 312 17.64 -7.18 -7.84
N PHE A 313 16.82 -7.94 -8.55
CA PHE A 313 16.62 -9.34 -8.21
C PHE A 313 17.67 -10.23 -8.90
N TYR A 314 18.07 -11.30 -8.20
CA TYR A 314 18.80 -12.41 -8.79
C TYR A 314 18.10 -13.74 -8.49
N GLU A 315 18.17 -14.67 -9.42
CA GLU A 315 17.45 -15.91 -9.35
C GLU A 315 18.07 -16.87 -8.33
N VAL A 316 17.22 -17.47 -7.50
CA VAL A 316 17.55 -18.59 -6.60
C VAL A 316 16.41 -19.60 -6.64
N SER A 317 16.71 -20.85 -6.31
CA SER A 317 15.67 -21.85 -6.08
C SER A 317 14.92 -21.56 -4.77
N GLU A 318 13.71 -22.09 -4.62
CA GLU A 318 12.94 -21.97 -3.37
C GLU A 318 13.72 -22.54 -2.17
N THR A 319 14.40 -23.67 -2.34
CA THR A 319 15.23 -24.30 -1.28
C THR A 319 16.36 -23.36 -0.85
N GLU A 320 17.07 -22.76 -1.81
CA GLU A 320 18.14 -21.79 -1.51
C GLU A 320 17.56 -20.56 -0.82
N LEU A 321 16.42 -20.05 -1.29
CA LEU A 321 15.76 -18.92 -0.66
C LEU A 321 15.44 -19.20 0.80
N MET A 322 14.87 -20.38 1.12
CA MET A 322 14.52 -20.74 2.49
C MET A 322 15.76 -20.78 3.39
N GLN A 323 16.87 -21.33 2.93
CA GLN A 323 18.14 -21.31 3.67
C GLN A 323 18.65 -19.88 3.85
N MET A 324 18.62 -19.06 2.79
CA MET A 324 19.05 -17.66 2.85
C MET A 324 18.18 -16.84 3.83
N ARG A 325 16.88 -17.09 3.89
CA ARG A 325 15.95 -16.43 4.83
C ARG A 325 16.31 -16.75 6.29
N GLU A 326 16.59 -18.01 6.59
CA GLU A 326 17.05 -18.42 7.94
C GLU A 326 18.42 -17.80 8.29
N ASP A 327 19.33 -17.78 7.34
CA ASP A 327 20.66 -17.19 7.55
C ASP A 327 20.59 -15.67 7.72
N PHE A 328 19.71 -15.00 6.98
CA PHE A 328 19.49 -13.57 7.11
C PHE A 328 18.87 -13.22 8.48
N LYS A 329 17.84 -13.95 8.92
CA LYS A 329 17.25 -13.80 10.26
C LYS A 329 18.26 -14.00 11.39
N ALA A 330 19.17 -14.94 11.19
CA ALA A 330 20.22 -15.23 12.15
C ALA A 330 21.45 -14.32 12.07
N GLY A 331 21.47 -13.36 11.12
CA GLY A 331 22.60 -12.46 10.90
C GLY A 331 23.82 -13.10 10.26
N ARG A 332 23.69 -14.31 9.69
CA ARG A 332 24.78 -15.02 8.99
C ARG A 332 24.90 -14.62 7.53
N LEU A 333 23.80 -14.26 6.89
CA LEU A 333 23.80 -13.74 5.53
C LEU A 333 23.83 -12.22 5.55
N LYS A 334 24.76 -11.63 4.80
CA LYS A 334 24.81 -10.20 4.50
C LYS A 334 24.37 -9.98 3.06
N LEU A 335 23.48 -9.03 2.83
CA LEU A 335 23.05 -8.67 1.48
C LEU A 335 24.13 -7.88 0.75
N ARG A 336 24.18 -8.06 -0.57
CA ARG A 336 25.00 -7.20 -1.41
C ARG A 336 24.29 -5.87 -1.59
N ILE A 337 24.91 -4.80 -1.09
CA ILE A 337 24.43 -3.42 -1.20
C ILE A 337 25.57 -2.57 -1.74
N GLU A 338 25.31 -1.82 -2.80
CA GLU A 338 26.28 -0.95 -3.45
C GLU A 338 25.80 0.51 -3.30
N GLU A 339 26.64 1.37 -2.78
CA GLU A 339 26.37 2.81 -2.70
C GLU A 339 26.46 3.45 -4.08
N GLY A 340 25.59 4.42 -4.36
CA GLY A 340 25.54 5.13 -5.62
C GLY A 340 24.77 6.43 -5.52
N VAL A 341 24.54 7.02 -6.68
CA VAL A 341 23.81 8.29 -6.83
C VAL A 341 22.81 8.14 -7.98
N LEU A 342 21.60 8.60 -7.78
CA LEU A 342 20.62 8.78 -8.85
C LEU A 342 20.63 10.25 -9.28
N ASN A 343 20.94 10.48 -10.57
CA ASN A 343 20.98 11.79 -11.18
C ASN A 343 19.73 12.00 -12.06
N LEU A 344 18.91 12.98 -11.73
CA LEU A 344 17.64 13.22 -12.44
C LEU A 344 17.90 13.70 -13.88
N LYS A 345 18.94 14.50 -14.13
CA LYS A 345 19.31 14.94 -15.46
C LYS A 345 19.68 13.78 -16.38
N GLU A 346 20.51 12.87 -15.90
CA GLU A 346 20.90 11.67 -16.67
C GLU A 346 19.68 10.77 -16.94
N TYR A 347 18.78 10.65 -15.97
CA TYR A 347 17.53 9.93 -16.15
C TYR A 347 16.63 10.57 -17.21
N ASN A 348 16.46 11.89 -17.17
CA ASN A 348 15.68 12.63 -18.18
C ASN A 348 16.30 12.53 -19.57
N GLN A 349 17.63 12.56 -19.66
CA GLN A 349 18.34 12.33 -20.92
C GLN A 349 18.08 10.91 -21.44
N PHE A 350 18.16 9.88 -20.58
CA PHE A 350 17.82 8.51 -20.95
C PHE A 350 16.38 8.40 -21.48
N LEU A 351 15.39 9.07 -20.85
CA LEU A 351 14.02 9.08 -21.33
C LEU A 351 13.89 9.72 -22.71
N SER A 352 14.59 10.83 -22.93
CA SER A 352 14.60 11.55 -24.21
C SER A 352 15.20 10.69 -25.33
N ASP A 353 16.36 10.07 -25.08
CA ASP A 353 17.06 9.25 -26.05
C ASP A 353 16.28 7.98 -26.45
N ASN A 354 15.39 7.51 -25.58
CA ASN A 354 14.57 6.32 -25.78
C ASN A 354 13.09 6.62 -26.02
N ALA A 355 12.69 7.86 -26.23
CA ALA A 355 11.29 8.30 -26.24
C ALA A 355 10.42 7.51 -27.23
N GLU A 356 10.90 7.23 -28.42
CA GLU A 356 10.17 6.49 -29.46
C GLU A 356 9.89 5.05 -29.03
N THR A 357 10.91 4.33 -28.53
CA THR A 357 10.75 2.93 -28.10
C THR A 357 9.89 2.81 -26.85
N ILE A 358 9.99 3.78 -25.94
CA ILE A 358 9.14 3.86 -24.74
C ILE A 358 7.67 4.10 -25.16
N SER A 359 7.43 5.01 -26.09
CA SER A 359 6.09 5.30 -26.60
C SER A 359 5.46 4.09 -27.28
N SER A 360 6.22 3.40 -28.14
CA SER A 360 5.78 2.18 -28.82
C SER A 360 5.42 1.07 -27.82
N PHE A 361 6.28 0.85 -26.80
CA PHE A 361 6.01 -0.12 -25.75
C PHE A 361 4.72 0.21 -24.98
N LYS A 362 4.56 1.45 -24.54
CA LYS A 362 3.35 1.91 -23.82
C LYS A 362 2.09 1.73 -24.65
N ALA A 363 2.13 2.06 -25.94
CA ALA A 363 0.98 1.90 -26.85
C ALA A 363 0.58 0.42 -26.98
N THR A 364 1.55 -0.48 -27.13
CA THR A 364 1.31 -1.93 -27.20
C THR A 364 0.73 -2.44 -25.88
N GLN A 365 1.32 -2.05 -24.77
CA GLN A 365 0.87 -2.42 -23.43
C GLN A 365 -0.57 -1.96 -23.17
N GLN A 366 -0.89 -0.69 -23.48
CA GLN A 366 -2.23 -0.15 -23.30
C GLN A 366 -3.28 -0.86 -24.16
N ALA A 367 -2.96 -1.17 -25.39
CA ALA A 367 -3.85 -1.92 -26.29
C ALA A 367 -4.19 -3.31 -25.72
N ASN A 368 -3.19 -4.02 -25.17
CA ASN A 368 -3.39 -5.35 -24.56
C ASN A 368 -4.15 -5.25 -23.23
N PHE A 369 -3.86 -4.24 -22.42
CA PHE A 369 -4.61 -3.95 -21.19
C PHE A 369 -6.09 -3.72 -21.48
N ASP A 370 -6.41 -2.90 -22.46
CA ASP A 370 -7.79 -2.62 -22.86
C ASP A 370 -8.49 -3.84 -23.46
N ALA A 371 -7.77 -4.66 -24.22
CA ALA A 371 -8.29 -5.91 -24.77
C ALA A 371 -8.61 -6.93 -23.66
N GLU A 372 -7.74 -7.04 -22.64
CA GLU A 372 -7.99 -7.91 -21.47
C GLU A 372 -9.22 -7.44 -20.69
N ARG A 373 -9.38 -6.14 -20.47
CA ARG A 373 -10.55 -5.58 -19.78
C ARG A 373 -11.85 -5.77 -20.56
N ARG A 374 -11.83 -5.61 -21.89
CA ARG A 374 -13.01 -5.90 -22.71
C ARG A 374 -13.44 -7.36 -22.59
N ARG A 375 -12.47 -8.30 -22.63
CA ARG A 375 -12.76 -9.72 -22.44
C ARG A 375 -13.44 -10.01 -21.10
N TRP A 376 -13.05 -9.32 -20.02
CA TRP A 376 -13.73 -9.46 -18.73
C TRP A 376 -15.17 -8.95 -18.77
N HIS A 377 -15.41 -7.80 -19.40
CA HIS A 377 -16.76 -7.27 -19.57
C HIS A 377 -17.65 -8.23 -20.38
N GLU A 378 -17.15 -8.73 -21.48
CA GLU A 378 -17.87 -9.68 -22.34
C GLU A 378 -18.17 -11.02 -21.64
N ALA A 379 -17.30 -11.45 -20.75
CA ALA A 379 -17.45 -12.66 -19.94
C ALA A 379 -18.22 -12.44 -18.63
N GLY A 380 -18.64 -11.21 -18.30
CA GLY A 380 -19.29 -10.90 -17.03
C GLY A 380 -18.37 -10.93 -15.79
N LEU A 381 -17.05 -10.89 -16.01
CA LEU A 381 -16.03 -10.98 -14.94
C LEU A 381 -15.52 -9.63 -14.47
N ALA A 382 -15.97 -8.51 -15.05
CA ALA A 382 -15.46 -7.19 -14.75
C ALA A 382 -15.84 -6.71 -13.33
N GLU A 383 -17.05 -7.06 -12.90
CA GLU A 383 -17.58 -6.77 -11.57
C GLU A 383 -17.73 -8.05 -10.79
N TYR A 384 -17.22 -8.07 -9.59
CA TYR A 384 -17.49 -9.13 -8.63
C TYR A 384 -18.52 -8.61 -7.63
N VAL A 385 -19.71 -9.14 -7.72
CA VAL A 385 -20.69 -9.03 -6.65
C VAL A 385 -20.47 -10.27 -5.80
N SER A 386 -19.90 -10.10 -4.59
CA SER A 386 -20.04 -11.18 -3.62
C SER A 386 -21.54 -11.42 -3.52
N GLU A 387 -21.98 -12.66 -3.71
CA GLU A 387 -23.26 -13.03 -3.16
C GLU A 387 -23.18 -12.57 -1.70
N SER A 388 -23.83 -11.42 -1.41
CA SER A 388 -24.01 -11.04 -0.02
C SER A 388 -24.55 -12.31 0.59
N LEU A 389 -23.91 -12.81 1.61
CA LEU A 389 -24.58 -13.70 2.53
C LEU A 389 -25.85 -12.91 2.87
N ASP A 390 -26.93 -13.17 2.14
CA ASP A 390 -28.27 -12.68 2.48
C ASP A 390 -28.37 -12.93 3.95
N ALA A 391 -28.62 -11.86 4.67
CA ALA A 391 -28.50 -11.74 6.12
C ALA A 391 -28.70 -13.11 6.73
N VAL A 392 -27.65 -13.68 7.28
CA VAL A 392 -27.63 -15.04 7.81
C VAL A 392 -29.01 -15.23 8.41
N ASP A 393 -29.85 -15.98 7.73
CA ASP A 393 -31.20 -16.28 8.18
C ASP A 393 -31.01 -16.68 9.63
N GLU A 394 -31.60 -15.99 10.59
CA GLU A 394 -31.32 -16.17 12.02
C GLU A 394 -31.51 -17.65 12.28
N GLY A 395 -30.41 -18.37 12.21
CA GLY A 395 -30.21 -19.74 11.79
C GLY A 395 -31.36 -20.63 12.14
N GLU A 396 -31.82 -21.46 11.20
CA GLU A 396 -32.58 -22.68 11.53
C GLU A 396 -31.92 -23.26 12.77
N THR A 397 -32.67 -23.29 13.86
CA THR A 397 -32.15 -23.78 15.14
C THR A 397 -31.69 -25.20 14.87
N VAL A 398 -30.36 -25.41 14.80
CA VAL A 398 -29.79 -26.73 14.54
C VAL A 398 -30.31 -27.63 15.65
N ILE A 399 -31.22 -28.53 15.33
CA ILE A 399 -31.75 -29.48 16.28
C ILE A 399 -30.65 -30.49 16.58
N ILE A 400 -30.05 -30.34 17.73
CA ILE A 400 -29.05 -31.30 18.23
C ILE A 400 -29.79 -32.55 18.65
N PRO A 401 -29.49 -33.74 18.09
CA PRO A 401 -30.12 -34.99 18.50
C PRO A 401 -29.89 -35.27 19.99
N ASP A 402 -30.82 -35.99 20.63
CA ASP A 402 -30.66 -36.41 22.01
C ASP A 402 -29.35 -37.15 22.24
N GLY A 403 -28.54 -36.61 23.16
CA GLY A 403 -27.17 -37.12 23.45
C GLY A 403 -26.08 -36.52 22.56
N GLY A 404 -26.43 -35.63 21.63
CA GLY A 404 -25.45 -34.91 20.83
C GLY A 404 -24.89 -33.67 21.58
N CYS A 405 -23.69 -33.26 21.19
CA CYS A 405 -23.05 -32.02 21.65
C CYS A 405 -22.63 -31.17 20.44
N ALA A 406 -22.99 -29.89 20.46
CA ALA A 406 -22.50 -28.96 19.45
C ALA A 406 -21.02 -28.64 19.67
N VAL A 407 -20.25 -28.66 18.61
CA VAL A 407 -18.88 -28.11 18.63
C VAL A 407 -18.96 -26.71 18.02
N GLU A 408 -18.84 -25.70 18.86
CA GLU A 408 -18.95 -24.31 18.45
C GLU A 408 -17.55 -23.69 18.25
N SER A 409 -17.43 -22.80 17.27
CA SER A 409 -16.25 -21.98 17.13
C SER A 409 -16.20 -20.92 18.23
N HIS A 410 -15.06 -20.81 18.91
CA HIS A 410 -14.82 -19.80 19.93
C HIS A 410 -14.41 -18.43 19.36
N MET A 411 -14.32 -18.30 18.02
CA MET A 411 -14.02 -17.06 17.33
C MET A 411 -14.78 -16.98 16.01
N PRO A 412 -15.13 -15.79 15.54
CA PRO A 412 -15.66 -15.60 14.19
C PRO A 412 -14.58 -15.90 13.16
N GLY A 413 -14.93 -16.59 12.06
CA GLY A 413 -14.00 -16.94 11.01
C GLY A 413 -14.65 -17.80 9.94
N SER A 414 -13.91 -18.11 8.88
CA SER A 414 -14.30 -19.03 7.82
C SER A 414 -13.75 -20.41 8.09
N ILE A 415 -14.55 -21.46 7.82
CA ILE A 415 -14.03 -22.84 7.90
C ILE A 415 -13.06 -23.03 6.73
N TRP A 416 -11.78 -23.21 7.09
CA TRP A 416 -10.70 -23.44 6.13
C TRP A 416 -10.67 -24.90 5.64
N LYS A 417 -10.82 -25.84 6.56
CA LYS A 417 -10.76 -27.27 6.29
C LYS A 417 -11.56 -28.03 7.32
N ILE A 418 -12.26 -29.06 6.88
CA ILE A 418 -12.91 -30.06 7.73
C ILE A 418 -12.04 -31.32 7.68
N GLU A 419 -11.56 -31.79 8.83
CA GLU A 419 -10.64 -32.93 8.96
C GLU A 419 -11.36 -34.26 9.29
N CYS A 420 -12.67 -34.22 9.50
CA CYS A 420 -13.50 -35.39 9.80
C CYS A 420 -14.69 -35.51 8.88
N GLN A 421 -15.25 -36.69 8.74
CA GLN A 421 -16.46 -36.96 7.96
C GLN A 421 -17.60 -37.46 8.86
N SER A 422 -18.82 -37.36 8.36
CA SER A 422 -19.96 -37.88 9.11
C SER A 422 -19.85 -39.40 9.33
N GLY A 423 -19.91 -39.81 10.60
CA GLY A 423 -19.73 -41.20 11.02
C GLY A 423 -18.33 -41.53 11.55
N ASP A 424 -17.39 -40.61 11.47
CA ASP A 424 -16.04 -40.86 12.07
C ASP A 424 -16.10 -40.88 13.58
N ILE A 425 -15.29 -41.78 14.18
CA ILE A 425 -15.03 -41.76 15.59
C ILE A 425 -13.78 -40.90 15.82
N VAL A 426 -13.95 -39.84 16.61
CA VAL A 426 -12.87 -38.89 16.91
C VAL A 426 -12.46 -38.98 18.37
N GLU A 427 -11.17 -38.91 18.64
CA GLU A 427 -10.61 -38.96 20.01
C GLU A 427 -10.58 -37.54 20.60
N GLU A 428 -10.55 -37.46 21.94
CA GLU A 428 -10.39 -36.16 22.63
C GLU A 428 -9.09 -35.47 22.20
N GLY A 429 -9.21 -34.20 21.75
CA GLY A 429 -8.08 -33.42 21.23
C GLY A 429 -7.83 -33.56 19.72
N ALA A 430 -8.60 -34.40 19.00
CA ALA A 430 -8.51 -34.47 17.54
C ALA A 430 -8.99 -33.17 16.89
N THR A 431 -8.29 -32.73 15.85
CA THR A 431 -8.69 -31.58 15.06
C THR A 431 -9.90 -31.95 14.18
N LEU A 432 -11.04 -31.32 14.38
CA LEU A 432 -12.27 -31.55 13.60
C LEU A 432 -12.35 -30.63 12.39
N ALA A 433 -11.98 -29.38 12.60
CA ALA A 433 -11.95 -28.36 11.57
C ALA A 433 -10.87 -27.32 11.85
N VAL A 434 -10.41 -26.67 10.82
CA VAL A 434 -9.50 -25.52 10.88
C VAL A 434 -10.28 -24.27 10.49
N ILE A 435 -10.22 -23.25 11.33
CA ILE A 435 -10.91 -21.97 11.10
C ILE A 435 -9.87 -20.91 10.83
N GLU A 436 -10.09 -20.14 9.76
CA GLU A 436 -9.33 -18.95 9.45
C GLU A 436 -10.07 -17.73 10.03
N ALA A 437 -9.49 -17.12 11.06
CA ALA A 437 -9.98 -15.86 11.60
C ALA A 437 -9.52 -14.70 10.72
N MET A 438 -10.43 -13.78 10.38
CA MET A 438 -10.13 -12.54 9.65
C MET A 438 -9.50 -11.49 10.57
#